data_d46272cee868f03cd60287818f2d6122
#
_entry.id   d46272cee868f03cd60287818f2d6122
#
_cell.length_a   1.000
_cell.length_b   1.000
_cell.length_c   1.000
_cell.angle_alpha   90.00
_cell.angle_beta   90.00
_cell.angle_gamma   90.00
#
_symmetry.space_group_name_H-M   'P 1'
#
loop_
_entity.id
_entity.type
_entity.pdbx_description
1 polymer ?
#
loop_
_entity_poly.entity_id
_entity_poly.type
_entity_poly.pdbx_seq_one_letter_code
_entity_poly.pdbx_strand_id
1 'polypeptide(L)'
;MIHILKKPQLTEVAAFISNLNSLPEHHVGFCGKKKEEILHTLEEDFGDIPAVDAFVLAIGDEKTVGVCGFDADIQRGSAEIWGPFVNAKQAAKVIELLWTSLLLEMPKSIKTVELFPEKKNTGVLTFAKEFDFSNGSDQTILTCFNHTFMHKKVKSDAIASIQTNEYNQLIHLHDHLFPKTYLSGNEMIDQLGEASHVFIASDEAGRVTGYVHVEASPDFGEGSIEFLGVDTNSREKGLGTALLSKGLEWLFSFESIDEITLCVNSANETAIHIYQKLGFHKEHELLSYEKHLS
;
A
#
# COMPACT_ATOMS: atom_id res chain seq x y z
N MET A 1 8.52 -24.34 24.65
CA MET A 1 7.45 -24.91 23.76
C MET A 1 6.75 -23.73 23.12
N ILE A 2 6.43 -23.79 21.79
CA ILE A 2 5.75 -22.71 21.09
C ILE A 2 4.24 -23.02 21.09
N HIS A 3 3.40 -22.04 21.41
CA HIS A 3 1.94 -22.11 21.31
C HIS A 3 1.39 -20.87 20.61
N ILE A 4 0.18 -20.97 20.08
CA ILE A 4 -0.48 -19.88 19.37
C ILE A 4 -1.45 -19.16 20.31
N LEU A 5 -1.33 -17.84 20.36
CA LEU A 5 -2.27 -16.92 21.01
C LEU A 5 -3.17 -16.31 19.92
N LYS A 6 -4.46 -16.43 20.11
CA LYS A 6 -5.50 -15.78 19.30
C LYS A 6 -6.01 -14.54 20.02
N LYS A 7 -6.57 -13.61 19.26
CA LYS A 7 -7.08 -12.33 19.79
C LYS A 7 -6.03 -11.60 20.65
N PRO A 8 -4.87 -11.26 20.05
CA PRO A 8 -3.79 -10.61 20.75
C PRO A 8 -4.11 -9.16 21.12
N GLN A 9 -3.28 -8.58 21.98
CA GLN A 9 -3.28 -7.13 22.17
C GLN A 9 -2.66 -6.45 20.93
N LEU A 10 -3.37 -5.51 20.32
CA LEU A 10 -2.93 -4.85 19.09
C LEU A 10 -1.65 -4.02 19.30
N THR A 11 -1.45 -3.49 20.50
CA THR A 11 -0.19 -2.81 20.88
C THR A 11 1.03 -3.73 20.83
N GLU A 12 0.86 -5.03 21.13
CA GLU A 12 1.92 -6.04 21.04
C GLU A 12 2.17 -6.41 19.57
N VAL A 13 1.09 -6.59 18.78
CA VAL A 13 1.16 -6.83 17.34
C VAL A 13 1.91 -5.70 16.65
N ALA A 14 1.51 -4.45 16.85
CA ALA A 14 2.14 -3.27 16.26
C ALA A 14 3.62 -3.14 16.63
N ALA A 15 3.96 -3.37 17.90
CA ALA A 15 5.36 -3.32 18.34
C ALA A 15 6.22 -4.41 17.70
N PHE A 16 5.69 -5.64 17.56
CA PHE A 16 6.43 -6.73 16.95
C PHE A 16 6.64 -6.51 15.44
N ILE A 17 5.58 -6.10 14.73
CA ILE A 17 5.65 -5.76 13.30
C ILE A 17 6.65 -4.62 13.09
N SER A 18 6.53 -3.50 13.79
CA SER A 18 7.42 -2.35 13.64
C SER A 18 8.90 -2.72 13.79
N ASN A 19 9.22 -3.55 14.79
CA ASN A 19 10.60 -4.00 15.03
C ASN A 19 11.18 -4.82 13.87
N LEU A 20 10.37 -5.63 13.19
CA LEU A 20 10.86 -6.50 12.11
C LEU A 20 10.68 -5.85 10.74
N ASN A 21 9.55 -5.18 10.47
CA ASN A 21 9.23 -4.63 9.16
C ASN A 21 10.14 -3.47 8.74
N SER A 22 10.87 -2.87 9.68
CA SER A 22 11.93 -1.90 9.41
C SER A 22 13.21 -2.53 8.83
N LEU A 23 13.35 -3.85 8.89
CA LEU A 23 14.51 -4.59 8.41
C LEU A 23 14.20 -5.21 7.04
N PRO A 24 15.01 -4.96 5.99
CA PRO A 24 14.72 -5.46 4.64
C PRO A 24 14.54 -6.98 4.56
N GLU A 25 15.27 -7.75 5.37
CA GLU A 25 15.17 -9.20 5.42
C GLU A 25 13.89 -9.74 6.10
N HIS A 26 13.10 -8.87 6.69
CA HIS A 26 11.81 -9.20 7.30
C HIS A 26 10.65 -8.40 6.70
N HIS A 27 10.95 -7.44 5.81
CA HIS A 27 9.95 -6.51 5.30
C HIS A 27 8.88 -7.22 4.46
N VAL A 28 7.63 -6.88 4.77
CA VAL A 28 6.42 -7.18 3.99
C VAL A 28 5.75 -5.85 3.70
N GLY A 29 5.39 -5.61 2.45
CA GLY A 29 4.77 -4.37 2.00
C GLY A 29 3.42 -4.10 2.65
N PHE A 30 3.02 -2.86 2.65
CA PHE A 30 1.71 -2.34 3.10
C PHE A 30 1.38 -2.53 4.60
N CYS A 31 2.30 -3.07 5.39
CA CYS A 31 2.10 -3.31 6.82
C CYS A 31 2.59 -2.16 7.73
N GLY A 32 3.05 -1.04 7.16
CA GLY A 32 3.64 0.07 7.91
C GLY A 32 5.01 -0.23 8.54
N LYS A 33 5.66 0.80 9.07
CA LYS A 33 6.98 0.69 9.73
C LYS A 33 7.00 1.27 11.14
N LYS A 34 6.24 2.36 11.38
CA LYS A 34 6.18 3.03 12.69
C LYS A 34 5.11 2.38 13.56
N LYS A 35 5.46 2.11 14.81
CA LYS A 35 4.54 1.43 15.74
C LYS A 35 3.21 2.14 15.90
N GLU A 36 3.25 3.47 16.02
CA GLU A 36 2.08 4.31 16.23
C GLU A 36 1.15 4.30 15.02
N GLU A 37 1.72 4.36 13.81
CA GLU A 37 1.02 4.22 12.54
C GLU A 37 0.36 2.84 12.42
N ILE A 38 1.14 1.76 12.61
CA ILE A 38 0.62 0.39 12.57
C ILE A 38 -0.52 0.21 13.57
N LEU A 39 -0.36 0.71 14.80
CA LEU A 39 -1.41 0.59 15.82
C LEU A 39 -2.68 1.33 15.41
N HIS A 40 -2.55 2.55 14.88
CA HIS A 40 -3.68 3.32 14.37
C HIS A 40 -4.42 2.57 13.26
N THR A 41 -3.68 2.05 12.27
CA THR A 41 -4.27 1.24 11.19
C THR A 41 -5.02 0.03 11.74
N LEU A 42 -4.44 -0.69 12.71
CA LEU A 42 -5.08 -1.87 13.31
C LEU A 42 -6.33 -1.54 14.13
N GLU A 43 -6.44 -0.34 14.70
CA GLU A 43 -7.55 0.07 15.56
C GLU A 43 -8.68 0.77 14.78
N GLU A 44 -8.35 1.55 13.76
CA GLU A 44 -9.29 2.48 13.12
C GLU A 44 -9.52 2.22 11.63
N ASP A 45 -8.49 1.74 10.89
CA ASP A 45 -8.51 1.68 9.43
C ASP A 45 -8.36 0.25 8.88
N PHE A 46 -8.47 -0.77 9.75
CA PHE A 46 -8.34 -2.15 9.33
C PHE A 46 -9.62 -2.64 8.63
N GLY A 47 -9.47 -3.47 7.60
CA GLY A 47 -10.55 -3.90 6.71
C GLY A 47 -11.81 -4.45 7.35
N ASP A 48 -12.55 -5.31 6.66
CA ASP A 48 -13.88 -5.76 7.09
C ASP A 48 -13.89 -6.63 8.35
N ILE A 49 -12.74 -7.17 8.77
CA ILE A 49 -12.57 -7.99 9.98
C ILE A 49 -11.74 -7.21 11.00
N PRO A 50 -12.24 -7.02 12.23
CA PRO A 50 -11.46 -6.36 13.27
C PRO A 50 -10.08 -7.00 13.45
N ALA A 51 -9.01 -6.20 13.52
CA ALA A 51 -7.64 -6.71 13.60
C ALA A 51 -7.42 -7.68 14.76
N VAL A 52 -8.11 -7.49 15.89
CA VAL A 52 -8.03 -8.41 17.04
C VAL A 52 -8.47 -9.84 16.68
N ASP A 53 -9.36 -10.01 15.72
CA ASP A 53 -9.84 -11.31 15.23
C ASP A 53 -9.03 -11.82 14.02
N ALA A 54 -8.26 -10.94 13.38
CA ALA A 54 -7.50 -11.21 12.17
C ALA A 54 -6.03 -11.58 12.42
N PHE A 55 -5.51 -11.43 13.64
CA PHE A 55 -4.12 -11.73 13.98
C PHE A 55 -3.96 -12.91 14.92
N VAL A 56 -2.85 -13.65 14.71
CA VAL A 56 -2.37 -14.71 15.60
C VAL A 56 -0.90 -14.48 15.97
N LEU A 57 -0.53 -14.80 17.22
CA LEU A 57 0.84 -14.72 17.72
C LEU A 57 1.37 -16.11 18.04
N ALA A 58 2.63 -16.33 17.74
CA ALA A 58 3.39 -17.46 18.25
C ALA A 58 4.18 -17.03 19.50
N ILE A 59 3.92 -17.69 20.62
CA ILE A 59 4.56 -17.42 21.91
C ILE A 59 5.54 -18.56 22.22
N GLY A 60 6.79 -18.20 22.45
CA GLY A 60 7.86 -19.12 22.86
C GLY A 60 8.64 -18.54 24.03
N ASP A 61 8.87 -19.33 25.08
CA ASP A 61 9.56 -18.90 26.30
C ASP A 61 8.99 -17.60 26.90
N GLU A 62 7.66 -17.53 26.97
CA GLU A 62 6.85 -16.39 27.47
C GLU A 62 7.04 -15.08 26.68
N LYS A 63 7.52 -15.17 25.44
CA LYS A 63 7.70 -14.01 24.54
C LYS A 63 7.09 -14.26 23.19
N THR A 64 6.64 -13.19 22.55
CA THR A 64 6.23 -13.23 21.15
C THR A 64 7.45 -13.49 20.26
N VAL A 65 7.38 -14.56 19.47
CA VAL A 65 8.41 -14.99 18.53
C VAL A 65 7.95 -14.95 17.08
N GLY A 66 6.65 -14.70 16.87
CA GLY A 66 6.09 -14.52 15.53
C GLY A 66 4.70 -13.93 15.56
N VAL A 67 4.35 -13.23 14.49
CA VAL A 67 3.05 -12.57 14.25
C VAL A 67 2.64 -12.83 12.81
N CYS A 68 1.37 -13.13 12.59
CA CYS A 68 0.77 -13.17 11.25
C CYS A 68 -0.69 -12.74 11.33
N GLY A 69 -1.13 -11.98 10.35
CA GLY A 69 -2.51 -11.50 10.24
C GLY A 69 -2.98 -11.45 8.79
N PHE A 70 -4.24 -11.06 8.61
CA PHE A 70 -4.82 -10.80 7.31
C PHE A 70 -5.73 -9.59 7.36
N ASP A 71 -5.64 -8.74 6.35
CA ASP A 71 -6.56 -7.64 6.09
C ASP A 71 -7.57 -8.08 5.03
N ALA A 72 -8.86 -8.10 5.35
CA ALA A 72 -9.88 -8.74 4.54
C ALA A 72 -10.79 -7.73 3.85
N ASP A 73 -11.02 -7.95 2.55
CA ASP A 73 -12.11 -7.38 1.76
C ASP A 73 -13.13 -8.50 1.49
N ILE A 74 -14.21 -8.54 2.27
CA ILE A 74 -15.24 -9.58 2.16
C ILE A 74 -16.02 -9.44 0.85
N GLN A 75 -16.22 -8.20 0.36
CA GLN A 75 -16.96 -7.96 -0.86
C GLN A 75 -16.20 -8.51 -2.09
N ARG A 76 -14.89 -8.37 -2.12
CA ARG A 76 -14.01 -8.94 -3.16
C ARG A 76 -13.69 -10.40 -2.92
N GLY A 77 -13.85 -10.87 -1.71
CA GLY A 77 -13.47 -12.23 -1.30
C GLY A 77 -11.95 -12.43 -1.29
N SER A 78 -11.20 -11.39 -1.00
CA SER A 78 -9.74 -11.38 -0.94
C SER A 78 -9.23 -10.92 0.41
N ALA A 79 -7.98 -11.25 0.74
CA ALA A 79 -7.30 -10.69 1.89
C ALA A 79 -5.79 -10.52 1.62
N GLU A 80 -5.23 -9.45 2.16
CA GLU A 80 -3.79 -9.23 2.19
C GLU A 80 -3.19 -9.84 3.45
N ILE A 81 -2.10 -10.59 3.32
CA ILE A 81 -1.43 -11.24 4.45
C ILE A 81 -0.39 -10.29 5.05
N TRP A 82 -0.58 -9.97 6.31
CA TRP A 82 0.36 -9.21 7.13
C TRP A 82 1.37 -10.14 7.79
N GLY A 83 2.52 -10.31 7.17
CA GLY A 83 3.59 -11.21 7.62
C GLY A 83 3.75 -12.45 6.72
N PRO A 84 4.16 -13.63 7.25
CA PRO A 84 4.51 -13.87 8.66
C PRO A 84 5.80 -13.17 9.10
N PHE A 85 5.74 -12.44 10.21
CA PHE A 85 6.89 -11.84 10.87
C PHE A 85 7.41 -12.81 11.92
N VAL A 86 8.66 -13.23 11.83
CA VAL A 86 9.21 -14.24 12.75
C VAL A 86 10.62 -13.90 13.20
N ASN A 87 10.82 -13.93 14.52
CA ASN A 87 12.14 -13.81 15.15
C ASN A 87 12.39 -15.05 16.05
N ALA A 88 12.73 -16.17 15.42
CA ALA A 88 12.94 -17.44 16.11
C ALA A 88 14.02 -18.29 15.45
N LYS A 89 14.72 -19.12 16.24
CA LYS A 89 15.74 -20.07 15.73
C LYS A 89 15.15 -21.11 14.75
N GLN A 90 13.88 -21.48 14.91
CA GLN A 90 13.15 -22.41 14.05
C GLN A 90 12.07 -21.69 13.26
N ALA A 91 12.47 -20.66 12.51
CA ALA A 91 11.54 -19.76 11.83
C ALA A 91 10.53 -20.50 10.93
N ALA A 92 10.97 -21.46 10.11
CA ALA A 92 10.07 -22.22 9.23
C ALA A 92 8.93 -22.91 10.00
N LYS A 93 9.23 -23.55 11.13
CA LYS A 93 8.20 -24.19 11.96
C LYS A 93 7.23 -23.18 12.59
N VAL A 94 7.71 -22.01 12.97
CA VAL A 94 6.86 -20.93 13.51
C VAL A 94 5.95 -20.40 12.43
N ILE A 95 6.48 -20.19 11.23
CA ILE A 95 5.72 -19.74 10.04
C ILE A 95 4.58 -20.74 9.73
N GLU A 96 4.88 -22.03 9.67
CA GLU A 96 3.87 -23.08 9.44
C GLU A 96 2.76 -23.07 10.50
N LEU A 97 3.11 -22.92 11.79
CA LEU A 97 2.15 -22.84 12.87
C LEU A 97 1.26 -21.59 12.78
N LEU A 98 1.87 -20.43 12.50
CA LEU A 98 1.14 -19.18 12.32
C LEU A 98 0.17 -19.29 11.15
N TRP A 99 0.63 -19.73 9.98
CA TRP A 99 -0.16 -19.86 8.78
C TRP A 99 -1.35 -20.82 8.97
N THR A 100 -1.09 -22.02 9.49
CA THR A 100 -2.13 -23.02 9.73
C THR A 100 -3.19 -22.49 10.71
N SER A 101 -2.76 -21.75 11.73
CA SER A 101 -3.67 -21.14 12.70
C SER A 101 -4.45 -19.98 12.12
N LEU A 102 -3.82 -19.16 11.29
CA LEU A 102 -4.45 -18.01 10.61
C LEU A 102 -5.59 -18.47 9.69
N LEU A 103 -5.36 -19.54 8.91
CA LEU A 103 -6.36 -20.11 8.02
C LEU A 103 -7.63 -20.59 8.75
N LEU A 104 -7.53 -20.95 10.03
CA LEU A 104 -8.69 -21.36 10.86
C LEU A 104 -9.53 -20.15 11.31
N GLU A 105 -8.95 -18.97 11.39
CA GLU A 105 -9.63 -17.72 11.75
C GLU A 105 -10.21 -17.00 10.52
N MET A 106 -9.67 -17.29 9.34
CA MET A 106 -10.07 -16.63 8.11
C MET A 106 -11.49 -17.02 7.68
N PRO A 107 -12.35 -16.03 7.36
CA PRO A 107 -13.71 -16.30 6.87
C PRO A 107 -13.72 -17.13 5.58
N LYS A 108 -14.66 -18.05 5.45
CA LYS A 108 -14.82 -18.89 4.24
C LYS A 108 -15.21 -18.08 2.99
N SER A 109 -15.63 -16.83 3.13
CA SER A 109 -15.88 -15.90 2.02
C SER A 109 -14.58 -15.49 1.33
N ILE A 110 -13.45 -15.46 2.03
CA ILE A 110 -12.14 -15.18 1.44
C ILE A 110 -11.71 -16.37 0.58
N LYS A 111 -11.49 -16.10 -0.70
CA LYS A 111 -11.11 -17.09 -1.71
C LYS A 111 -9.69 -16.91 -2.23
N THR A 112 -9.16 -15.71 -2.08
CA THR A 112 -7.82 -15.36 -2.56
C THR A 112 -7.07 -14.62 -1.46
N VAL A 113 -5.80 -14.94 -1.29
CA VAL A 113 -4.91 -14.20 -0.41
C VAL A 113 -3.70 -13.71 -1.17
N GLU A 114 -3.26 -12.50 -0.86
CA GLU A 114 -2.12 -11.83 -1.48
C GLU A 114 -1.03 -11.56 -0.45
N LEU A 115 0.22 -11.54 -0.91
CA LEU A 115 1.39 -11.38 -0.06
C LEU A 115 2.48 -10.61 -0.81
N PHE A 116 3.07 -9.61 -0.17
CA PHE A 116 4.03 -8.69 -0.79
C PHE A 116 5.37 -8.60 -0.04
N PRO A 117 6.16 -9.70 0.03
CA PRO A 117 7.46 -9.66 0.68
C PRO A 117 8.50 -8.86 -0.11
N GLU A 118 9.37 -8.15 0.60
CA GLU A 118 10.62 -7.62 0.03
C GLU A 118 11.44 -8.79 -0.54
N LYS A 119 12.05 -8.62 -1.70
CA LYS A 119 12.86 -9.65 -2.36
C LYS A 119 14.03 -10.18 -1.52
N LYS A 120 14.42 -9.47 -0.46
CA LYS A 120 15.44 -9.91 0.51
C LYS A 120 14.86 -10.75 1.66
N ASN A 121 13.54 -10.79 1.81
CA ASN A 121 12.87 -11.56 2.86
C ASN A 121 12.79 -13.06 2.49
N THR A 122 13.93 -13.72 2.53
CA THR A 122 14.06 -15.13 2.13
C THR A 122 13.16 -16.09 2.92
N GLY A 123 12.83 -15.74 4.17
CA GLY A 123 11.93 -16.53 5.01
C GLY A 123 10.52 -16.59 4.44
N VAL A 124 9.95 -15.44 4.09
CA VAL A 124 8.61 -15.35 3.50
C VAL A 124 8.59 -15.84 2.05
N LEU A 125 9.67 -15.64 1.28
CA LEU A 125 9.77 -16.21 -0.07
C LEU A 125 9.79 -17.75 -0.05
N THR A 126 10.45 -18.35 0.92
CA THR A 126 10.45 -19.81 1.10
C THR A 126 9.05 -20.29 1.49
N PHE A 127 8.40 -19.60 2.43
CA PHE A 127 7.01 -19.89 2.83
C PHE A 127 6.06 -19.81 1.63
N ALA A 128 6.09 -18.74 0.83
CA ALA A 128 5.23 -18.60 -0.34
C ALA A 128 5.39 -19.79 -1.30
N LYS A 129 6.62 -20.24 -1.51
CA LYS A 129 6.92 -21.41 -2.36
C LYS A 129 6.44 -22.74 -1.75
N GLU A 130 6.68 -22.95 -0.44
CA GLU A 130 6.30 -24.19 0.24
C GLU A 130 4.78 -24.35 0.37
N PHE A 131 4.05 -23.26 0.42
CA PHE A 131 2.59 -23.25 0.51
C PHE A 131 1.89 -22.94 -0.83
N ASP A 132 2.58 -23.16 -1.96
CA ASP A 132 2.02 -23.10 -3.32
C ASP A 132 1.37 -21.76 -3.67
N PHE A 133 1.97 -20.64 -3.25
CA PHE A 133 1.59 -19.34 -3.78
C PHE A 133 2.12 -19.19 -5.21
N SER A 134 1.31 -18.62 -6.08
CA SER A 134 1.70 -18.26 -7.46
C SER A 134 2.23 -16.83 -7.52
N ASN A 135 3.17 -16.56 -8.44
CA ASN A 135 3.70 -15.22 -8.64
C ASN A 135 2.65 -14.31 -9.29
N GLY A 136 2.51 -13.11 -8.74
CA GLY A 136 1.76 -11.99 -9.30
C GLY A 136 2.66 -10.97 -10.01
N SER A 137 2.22 -9.73 -10.01
CA SER A 137 2.96 -8.60 -10.60
C SER A 137 3.79 -7.89 -9.54
N ASP A 138 5.11 -7.97 -9.66
CA ASP A 138 6.04 -7.35 -8.73
C ASP A 138 5.84 -5.83 -8.62
N GLN A 139 6.01 -5.29 -7.43
CA GLN A 139 5.81 -3.88 -7.09
C GLN A 139 7.13 -3.23 -6.68
N THR A 140 7.27 -1.96 -6.98
CA THR A 140 8.36 -1.12 -6.47
C THR A 140 7.77 -0.01 -5.63
N ILE A 141 8.20 0.11 -4.39
CA ILE A 141 7.88 1.25 -3.53
C ILE A 141 8.94 2.32 -3.77
N LEU A 142 8.48 3.49 -4.12
CA LEU A 142 9.31 4.67 -4.31
C LEU A 142 9.00 5.69 -3.23
N THR A 143 10.03 6.34 -2.72
CA THR A 143 9.94 7.35 -1.65
C THR A 143 10.59 8.65 -2.10
N CYS A 144 9.95 9.78 -1.80
CA CYS A 144 10.47 11.12 -2.00
C CYS A 144 10.43 11.88 -0.67
N PHE A 145 11.56 12.37 -0.21
CA PHE A 145 11.63 13.26 0.94
C PHE A 145 11.50 14.73 0.51
N ASN A 146 10.95 15.57 1.39
CA ASN A 146 10.77 16.99 1.12
C ASN A 146 12.08 17.65 0.63
N HIS A 147 13.22 17.33 1.27
CA HIS A 147 14.53 17.87 0.89
C HIS A 147 15.09 17.31 -0.43
N THR A 148 14.53 16.21 -0.99
CA THR A 148 14.94 15.66 -2.29
C THR A 148 13.98 16.03 -3.41
N PHE A 149 12.83 16.62 -3.08
CA PHE A 149 11.83 16.99 -4.08
C PHE A 149 12.37 18.04 -5.06
N MET A 150 12.34 17.69 -6.33
CA MET A 150 12.81 18.55 -7.40
C MET A 150 11.65 19.35 -8.00
N HIS A 151 11.41 20.54 -7.47
CA HIS A 151 10.41 21.46 -8.03
C HIS A 151 10.66 21.71 -9.51
N LYS A 152 9.79 21.26 -10.37
CA LYS A 152 9.82 21.62 -11.79
C LYS A 152 8.79 22.72 -12.04
N LYS A 153 9.25 23.85 -12.58
CA LYS A 153 8.33 24.86 -13.14
C LYS A 153 7.64 24.25 -14.37
N VAL A 154 6.52 23.60 -14.14
CA VAL A 154 5.63 23.16 -15.21
C VAL A 154 4.63 24.30 -15.44
N LYS A 155 4.26 24.57 -16.69
CA LYS A 155 3.13 25.49 -16.99
C LYS A 155 1.87 24.86 -16.39
N SER A 156 1.48 25.34 -15.19
CA SER A 156 0.46 24.71 -14.35
C SER A 156 -0.96 25.25 -14.58
N ASP A 157 -1.16 26.16 -15.53
CA ASP A 157 -2.45 26.83 -15.77
C ASP A 157 -3.57 25.86 -16.18
N ALA A 158 -3.23 24.59 -16.49
CA ALA A 158 -4.16 23.55 -16.89
C ALA A 158 -4.47 22.53 -15.78
N ILE A 159 -3.89 22.69 -14.57
CA ILE A 159 -4.08 21.74 -13.47
C ILE A 159 -4.80 22.43 -12.32
N ALA A 160 -5.95 21.89 -11.92
CA ALA A 160 -6.79 22.41 -10.87
C ALA A 160 -7.28 21.31 -9.93
N SER A 161 -7.73 21.72 -8.74
CA SER A 161 -8.49 20.82 -7.86
C SER A 161 -9.80 20.45 -8.53
N ILE A 162 -10.17 19.17 -8.46
CA ILE A 162 -11.40 18.67 -9.06
C ILE A 162 -12.63 19.38 -8.48
N GLN A 163 -13.62 19.64 -9.35
CA GLN A 163 -14.91 20.21 -8.96
C GLN A 163 -16.02 19.16 -9.12
N THR A 164 -17.13 19.35 -8.40
CA THR A 164 -18.24 18.39 -8.40
C THR A 164 -18.81 18.06 -9.79
N ASN A 165 -18.82 19.02 -10.71
CA ASN A 165 -19.26 18.82 -12.09
C ASN A 165 -18.30 17.97 -12.94
N GLU A 166 -17.10 17.66 -12.44
CA GLU A 166 -16.06 16.87 -13.11
C GLU A 166 -15.98 15.44 -12.58
N TYR A 167 -16.66 15.13 -11.46
CA TYR A 167 -16.61 13.82 -10.81
C TYR A 167 -16.90 12.66 -11.77
N ASN A 168 -17.98 12.74 -12.55
CA ASN A 168 -18.33 11.71 -13.51
C ASN A 168 -17.24 11.47 -14.56
N GLN A 169 -16.54 12.53 -14.99
CA GLN A 169 -15.45 12.40 -15.94
C GLN A 169 -14.24 11.70 -15.31
N LEU A 170 -13.92 12.05 -14.06
CA LEU A 170 -12.84 11.40 -13.31
C LEU A 170 -13.14 9.91 -13.09
N ILE A 171 -14.35 9.56 -12.61
CA ILE A 171 -14.77 8.18 -12.40
C ILE A 171 -14.57 7.35 -13.67
N HIS A 172 -15.10 7.84 -14.81
CA HIS A 172 -14.94 7.14 -16.08
C HIS A 172 -13.47 6.99 -16.51
N LEU A 173 -12.64 8.02 -16.32
CA LEU A 173 -11.24 7.98 -16.68
C LEU A 173 -10.49 7.00 -15.78
N HIS A 174 -10.74 7.03 -14.46
CA HIS A 174 -10.11 6.14 -13.48
C HIS A 174 -10.44 4.68 -13.77
N ASP A 175 -11.73 4.33 -13.85
CA ASP A 175 -12.18 2.96 -14.05
C ASP A 175 -11.71 2.39 -15.40
N HIS A 176 -11.52 3.25 -16.41
CA HIS A 176 -10.94 2.86 -17.70
C HIS A 176 -9.44 2.59 -17.60
N LEU A 177 -8.69 3.43 -16.88
CA LEU A 177 -7.23 3.32 -16.78
C LEU A 177 -6.78 2.23 -15.81
N PHE A 178 -7.57 2.01 -14.74
CA PHE A 178 -7.25 1.09 -13.64
C PHE A 178 -8.40 0.09 -13.40
N PRO A 179 -8.75 -0.76 -14.38
CA PRO A 179 -9.79 -1.75 -14.18
C PRO A 179 -9.36 -2.79 -13.14
N LYS A 180 -10.22 -3.06 -12.15
CA LYS A 180 -9.99 -4.02 -11.05
C LYS A 180 -8.92 -3.60 -10.04
N THR A 181 -8.67 -2.32 -9.89
CA THR A 181 -7.83 -1.80 -8.79
C THR A 181 -8.55 -1.89 -7.43
N TYR A 182 -7.82 -1.67 -6.34
CA TYR A 182 -8.35 -1.72 -4.97
C TYR A 182 -9.38 -0.60 -4.66
N LEU A 183 -9.32 0.53 -5.37
CA LEU A 183 -10.20 1.67 -5.20
C LEU A 183 -10.89 2.00 -6.53
N SER A 184 -12.22 2.00 -6.57
CA SER A 184 -12.99 2.46 -7.75
C SER A 184 -13.06 3.99 -7.82
N GLY A 185 -13.43 4.53 -8.99
CA GLY A 185 -13.61 5.97 -9.14
C GLY A 185 -14.68 6.56 -8.22
N ASN A 186 -15.75 5.81 -7.89
CA ASN A 186 -16.76 6.25 -6.92
C ASN A 186 -16.19 6.29 -5.50
N GLU A 187 -15.52 5.23 -5.07
CA GLU A 187 -14.89 5.17 -3.74
C GLU A 187 -13.85 6.29 -3.58
N MET A 188 -13.06 6.60 -4.62
CA MET A 188 -12.14 7.74 -4.63
C MET A 188 -12.85 9.07 -4.37
N ILE A 189 -14.00 9.31 -5.01
CA ILE A 189 -14.78 10.54 -4.80
C ILE A 189 -15.33 10.61 -3.38
N ASP A 190 -15.78 9.49 -2.83
CA ASP A 190 -16.35 9.42 -1.48
C ASP A 190 -15.27 9.68 -0.39
N GLN A 191 -14.01 9.42 -0.68
CA GLN A 191 -12.88 9.66 0.22
C GLN A 191 -12.33 11.10 0.18
N LEU A 192 -12.76 11.94 -0.78
CA LEU A 192 -12.24 13.30 -0.88
C LEU A 192 -12.54 14.14 0.36
N GLY A 193 -11.53 14.82 0.88
CA GLY A 193 -11.62 15.59 2.12
C GLY A 193 -10.37 16.41 2.40
N GLU A 194 -10.13 16.71 3.66
CA GLU A 194 -8.95 17.49 4.07
C GLU A 194 -7.62 16.73 3.89
N ALA A 195 -7.67 15.40 4.02
CA ALA A 195 -6.51 14.51 3.91
C ALA A 195 -6.39 13.80 2.55
N SER A 196 -7.45 13.79 1.73
CA SER A 196 -7.47 13.13 0.41
C SER A 196 -7.87 14.11 -0.67
N HIS A 197 -7.06 14.24 -1.74
CA HIS A 197 -7.25 15.25 -2.76
C HIS A 197 -6.98 14.74 -4.17
N VAL A 198 -7.76 15.25 -5.14
CA VAL A 198 -7.54 14.99 -6.57
C VAL A 198 -7.27 16.29 -7.32
N PHE A 199 -6.16 16.32 -8.05
CA PHE A 199 -5.89 17.34 -9.07
C PHE A 199 -6.15 16.74 -10.44
N ILE A 200 -6.78 17.54 -11.31
CA ILE A 200 -7.12 17.15 -12.67
C ILE A 200 -6.43 18.07 -13.69
N ALA A 201 -6.23 17.53 -14.87
CA ALA A 201 -5.90 18.31 -16.07
C ALA A 201 -7.01 18.15 -17.09
N SER A 202 -7.42 19.29 -17.70
CA SER A 202 -8.47 19.31 -18.72
C SER A 202 -7.95 19.86 -20.05
N ASP A 203 -8.54 19.40 -21.15
CA ASP A 203 -8.29 19.97 -22.47
C ASP A 203 -9.08 21.27 -22.70
N GLU A 204 -8.86 21.91 -23.86
CA GLU A 204 -9.55 23.18 -24.23
C GLU A 204 -11.08 23.05 -24.29
N ALA A 205 -11.60 21.83 -24.42
CA ALA A 205 -13.05 21.55 -24.41
C ALA A 205 -13.58 21.27 -23.01
N GLY A 206 -12.75 21.35 -21.97
CA GLY A 206 -13.14 21.06 -20.58
C GLY A 206 -13.25 19.57 -20.25
N ARG A 207 -12.68 18.69 -21.09
CA ARG A 207 -12.67 17.26 -20.85
C ARG A 207 -11.45 16.90 -19.97
N VAL A 208 -11.69 16.15 -18.88
CA VAL A 208 -10.62 15.64 -18.02
C VAL A 208 -9.73 14.65 -18.79
N THR A 209 -8.46 14.96 -18.90
CA THR A 209 -7.46 14.19 -19.66
C THR A 209 -6.39 13.54 -18.81
N GLY A 210 -6.35 13.85 -17.51
CA GLY A 210 -5.46 13.24 -16.56
C GLY A 210 -5.76 13.70 -15.14
N TYR A 211 -5.27 12.96 -14.16
CA TYR A 211 -5.43 13.28 -12.76
C TYR A 211 -4.29 12.69 -11.91
N VAL A 212 -4.14 13.23 -10.71
CA VAL A 212 -3.38 12.63 -9.61
C VAL A 212 -4.25 12.62 -8.37
N HIS A 213 -4.35 11.47 -7.70
CA HIS A 213 -4.96 11.30 -6.40
C HIS A 213 -3.86 11.18 -5.36
N VAL A 214 -3.98 11.94 -4.28
CA VAL A 214 -2.99 12.05 -3.20
C VAL A 214 -3.66 11.97 -1.85
N GLU A 215 -3.00 11.33 -0.89
CA GLU A 215 -3.45 11.22 0.49
C GLU A 215 -2.37 11.71 1.46
N ALA A 216 -2.79 12.47 2.45
CA ALA A 216 -1.93 13.05 3.46
C ALA A 216 -2.19 12.39 4.82
N SER A 217 -1.14 12.02 5.52
CA SER A 217 -1.18 11.52 6.89
C SER A 217 -0.29 12.40 7.79
N PRO A 218 -0.73 13.65 8.08
CA PRO A 218 0.10 14.64 8.77
C PRO A 218 0.51 14.21 10.19
N ASP A 219 -0.33 13.41 10.86
CA ASP A 219 -0.07 12.89 12.21
C ASP A 219 1.11 11.91 12.24
N PHE A 220 1.39 11.27 11.11
CA PHE A 220 2.51 10.34 10.95
C PHE A 220 3.68 10.92 10.15
N GLY A 221 3.51 12.14 9.61
CA GLY A 221 4.52 12.83 8.81
C GLY A 221 4.69 12.26 7.40
N GLU A 222 3.66 11.61 6.88
CA GLU A 222 3.68 10.84 5.64
C GLU A 222 2.59 11.29 4.67
N GLY A 223 2.81 11.03 3.39
CA GLY A 223 1.82 11.19 2.34
C GLY A 223 2.04 10.15 1.24
N SER A 224 1.01 9.95 0.42
CA SER A 224 1.07 8.98 -0.67
C SER A 224 0.53 9.55 -1.99
N ILE A 225 1.04 9.00 -3.09
CA ILE A 225 0.46 9.13 -4.41
C ILE A 225 -0.29 7.83 -4.70
N GLU A 226 -1.60 7.89 -4.57
CA GLU A 226 -2.46 6.72 -4.76
C GLU A 226 -2.61 6.37 -6.24
N PHE A 227 -2.95 7.36 -7.06
CA PHE A 227 -3.11 7.16 -8.49
C PHE A 227 -2.59 8.35 -9.30
N LEU A 228 -1.92 8.04 -10.41
CA LEU A 228 -1.54 9.00 -11.45
C LEU A 228 -2.01 8.46 -12.81
N GLY A 229 -3.05 9.05 -13.36
CA GLY A 229 -3.66 8.63 -14.62
C GLY A 229 -3.60 9.71 -15.69
N VAL A 230 -3.23 9.33 -16.93
CA VAL A 230 -3.29 10.22 -18.11
C VAL A 230 -3.91 9.47 -19.29
N ASP A 231 -4.95 10.05 -19.86
CA ASP A 231 -5.59 9.55 -21.08
C ASP A 231 -4.55 9.27 -22.16
N THR A 232 -4.67 8.14 -22.83
CA THR A 232 -3.68 7.65 -23.80
C THR A 232 -3.37 8.68 -24.91
N ASN A 233 -4.39 9.44 -25.37
CA ASN A 233 -4.23 10.45 -26.40
C ASN A 233 -3.57 11.74 -25.88
N SER A 234 -3.42 11.89 -24.57
CA SER A 234 -2.84 13.06 -23.91
C SER A 234 -1.45 12.79 -23.32
N ARG A 235 -0.91 11.58 -23.50
CA ARG A 235 0.44 11.20 -23.06
C ARG A 235 1.54 11.93 -23.85
N GLU A 236 2.79 11.83 -23.35
CA GLU A 236 4.03 12.36 -23.96
C GLU A 236 4.11 13.90 -24.03
N LYS A 237 3.16 14.62 -23.40
CA LYS A 237 3.14 16.08 -23.33
C LYS A 237 3.66 16.64 -22.00
N GLY A 238 4.24 15.79 -21.14
CA GLY A 238 4.70 16.20 -19.81
C GLY A 238 3.59 16.32 -18.76
N LEU A 239 2.32 15.98 -19.13
CA LEU A 239 1.16 16.15 -18.29
C LEU A 239 1.24 15.32 -16.99
N GLY A 240 1.68 14.06 -17.06
CA GLY A 240 1.88 13.23 -15.88
C GLY A 240 2.89 13.82 -14.89
N THR A 241 4.01 14.38 -15.40
CA THR A 241 5.00 15.06 -14.56
C THR A 241 4.41 16.31 -13.91
N ALA A 242 3.56 17.05 -14.63
CA ALA A 242 2.92 18.26 -14.11
C ALA A 242 1.90 17.93 -12.99
N LEU A 243 1.04 16.93 -13.22
CA LEU A 243 0.09 16.43 -12.23
C LEU A 243 0.80 15.93 -10.98
N LEU A 244 1.81 15.10 -11.15
CA LEU A 244 2.60 14.58 -10.03
C LEU A 244 3.28 15.72 -9.25
N SER A 245 3.91 16.70 -9.93
CA SER A 245 4.52 17.85 -9.27
C SER A 245 3.49 18.63 -8.43
N LYS A 246 2.26 18.79 -8.95
CA LYS A 246 1.16 19.46 -8.23
C LYS A 246 0.71 18.68 -7.00
N GLY A 247 0.58 17.35 -7.10
CA GLY A 247 0.28 16.49 -5.96
C GLY A 247 1.35 16.57 -4.86
N LEU A 248 2.64 16.51 -5.26
CA LEU A 248 3.77 16.63 -4.33
C LEU A 248 3.81 18.01 -3.65
N GLU A 249 3.56 19.10 -4.40
CA GLU A 249 3.48 20.45 -3.83
C GLU A 249 2.38 20.55 -2.77
N TRP A 250 1.25 19.92 -2.99
CA TRP A 250 0.15 19.91 -2.01
C TRP A 250 0.50 19.08 -0.79
N LEU A 251 1.03 17.88 -0.95
CA LEU A 251 1.44 17.02 0.16
C LEU A 251 2.53 17.69 1.02
N PHE A 252 3.56 18.24 0.41
CA PHE A 252 4.62 18.97 1.15
C PHE A 252 4.21 20.36 1.65
N SER A 253 2.97 20.81 1.40
CA SER A 253 2.43 22.01 2.04
C SER A 253 1.99 21.76 3.50
N PHE A 254 1.81 20.51 3.90
CA PHE A 254 1.65 20.13 5.30
C PHE A 254 3.03 20.13 5.98
N GLU A 255 3.22 20.99 6.99
CA GLU A 255 4.53 21.19 7.64
C GLU A 255 5.10 19.91 8.27
N SER A 256 4.23 18.98 8.67
CA SER A 256 4.64 17.71 9.30
C SER A 256 5.02 16.63 8.28
N ILE A 257 4.64 16.76 7.01
CA ILE A 257 4.92 15.72 6.00
C ILE A 257 6.34 15.89 5.47
N ASP A 258 7.17 14.91 5.75
CA ASP A 258 8.58 14.85 5.32
C ASP A 258 8.81 13.76 4.27
N GLU A 259 7.92 12.79 4.18
CA GLU A 259 8.05 11.60 3.35
C GLU A 259 6.77 11.38 2.53
N ILE A 260 6.93 11.12 1.23
CA ILE A 260 5.85 10.76 0.32
C ILE A 260 6.21 9.44 -0.36
N THR A 261 5.30 8.47 -0.30
CA THR A 261 5.48 7.16 -0.91
C THR A 261 4.53 6.94 -2.09
N LEU A 262 4.89 6.01 -2.93
CA LEU A 262 4.01 5.45 -3.96
C LEU A 262 4.39 4.01 -4.27
N CYS A 263 3.41 3.26 -4.72
CA CYS A 263 3.59 1.91 -5.24
C CYS A 263 3.43 1.92 -6.76
N VAL A 264 4.32 1.24 -7.47
CA VAL A 264 4.27 1.12 -8.93
C VAL A 264 4.68 -0.27 -9.38
N ASN A 265 3.98 -0.81 -10.40
CA ASN A 265 4.38 -2.08 -11.02
C ASN A 265 5.84 -1.99 -11.50
N SER A 266 6.68 -2.92 -11.07
CA SER A 266 8.12 -2.92 -11.36
C SER A 266 8.46 -2.96 -12.85
N ALA A 267 7.56 -3.47 -13.69
CA ALA A 267 7.70 -3.47 -15.14
C ALA A 267 7.38 -2.11 -15.80
N ASN A 268 6.81 -1.15 -15.05
CA ASN A 268 6.49 0.18 -15.57
C ASN A 268 7.69 1.13 -15.46
N GLU A 269 8.76 0.81 -16.19
CA GLU A 269 10.00 1.59 -16.20
C GLU A 269 9.78 3.07 -16.57
N THR A 270 8.80 3.33 -17.45
CA THR A 270 8.45 4.70 -17.86
C THR A 270 7.95 5.53 -16.69
N ALA A 271 7.03 4.99 -15.90
CA ALA A 271 6.51 5.66 -14.70
C ALA A 271 7.62 5.84 -13.65
N ILE A 272 8.39 4.78 -13.37
CA ILE A 272 9.53 4.83 -12.43
C ILE A 272 10.49 5.95 -12.81
N HIS A 273 10.81 6.10 -14.09
CA HIS A 273 11.69 7.17 -14.56
C HIS A 273 11.09 8.58 -14.36
N ILE A 274 9.78 8.75 -14.51
CA ILE A 274 9.10 10.02 -14.23
C ILE A 274 9.21 10.37 -12.75
N TYR A 275 8.96 9.41 -11.85
CA TYR A 275 9.07 9.60 -10.41
C TYR A 275 10.50 9.96 -9.99
N GLN A 276 11.49 9.23 -10.48
CA GLN A 276 12.90 9.50 -10.19
C GLN A 276 13.35 10.90 -10.62
N LYS A 277 12.82 11.45 -11.73
CA LYS A 277 13.07 12.83 -12.16
C LYS A 277 12.56 13.91 -11.23
N LEU A 278 11.63 13.56 -10.33
CA LEU A 278 11.07 14.47 -9.32
C LEU A 278 11.66 14.25 -7.92
N GLY A 279 12.66 13.36 -7.79
CA GLY A 279 13.37 13.15 -6.54
C GLY A 279 13.03 11.86 -5.81
N PHE A 280 12.15 11.03 -6.38
CA PHE A 280 11.89 9.71 -5.81
C PHE A 280 13.08 8.76 -5.98
N HIS A 281 13.29 7.92 -4.98
CA HIS A 281 14.24 6.81 -5.04
C HIS A 281 13.53 5.49 -4.67
N LYS A 282 14.11 4.38 -5.10
CA LYS A 282 13.59 3.06 -4.75
C LYS A 282 13.86 2.76 -3.28
N GLU A 283 12.81 2.48 -2.54
CA GLU A 283 12.86 2.06 -1.14
C GLU A 283 12.79 0.54 -1.02
N HIS A 284 11.75 -0.08 -1.63
CA HIS A 284 11.53 -1.52 -1.62
C HIS A 284 11.26 -2.07 -3.01
N GLU A 285 11.64 -3.33 -3.21
CA GLU A 285 11.24 -4.14 -4.36
C GLU A 285 10.48 -5.36 -3.82
N LEU A 286 9.16 -5.29 -3.92
CA LEU A 286 8.25 -6.30 -3.40
C LEU A 286 7.93 -7.34 -4.47
N LEU A 287 8.04 -8.61 -4.13
CA LEU A 287 7.52 -9.69 -4.96
C LEU A 287 6.05 -9.90 -4.60
N SER A 288 5.21 -10.02 -5.62
CA SER A 288 3.78 -10.29 -5.42
C SER A 288 3.51 -11.78 -5.50
N TYR A 289 2.76 -12.28 -4.55
CA TYR A 289 2.32 -13.67 -4.49
C TYR A 289 0.82 -13.73 -4.25
N GLU A 290 0.16 -14.69 -4.89
CA GLU A 290 -1.27 -14.93 -4.75
C GLU A 290 -1.53 -16.42 -4.49
N LYS A 291 -2.51 -16.72 -3.64
CA LYS A 291 -2.96 -18.09 -3.41
C LYS A 291 -4.49 -18.15 -3.36
N HIS A 292 -5.06 -19.05 -4.17
CA HIS A 292 -6.47 -19.42 -4.05
C HIS A 292 -6.66 -20.41 -2.92
N LEU A 293 -7.60 -20.09 -2.02
CA LEU A 293 -8.00 -20.94 -0.90
C LEU A 293 -9.11 -21.89 -1.35
N SER A 294 -9.02 -23.14 -0.96
CA SER A 294 -9.98 -24.22 -1.32
C SER A 294 -11.18 -24.26 -0.37
#